data_0b0d982da5b74b77a7ff9fb8bef94f76
#
_entry.id   0b0d982da5b74b77a7ff9fb8bef94f76
#
_cell.length_a   1.000
_cell.length_b   1.000
_cell.length_c   1.000
_cell.angle_alpha   90.00
_cell.angle_beta   90.00
_cell.angle_gamma   90.00
#
_symmetry.space_group_name_H-M   'P 1'
#
loop_
_entity.id
_entity.type
_entity.pdbx_description
1 polymer ?
#
loop_
_entity_poly.entity_id
_entity_poly.type
_entity_poly.pdbx_seq_one_letter_code
_entity_poly.pdbx_strand_id
1 'polypeptide(L)'
;SWKVQEGMNIAARPQERQYYELLLPVMARAGVLFANVLRLGGLPVAYSLCYAAGGHVGQMKTSYDESLAKKHPGFLATVASIRRAAEEGYREYDFLGDAMRHKWDWTEDARAHTTHLIFRRSSRGLLLGAAKRFIRLVTRSRLGRAVHSETASVRETRDE
;
A
#
# COMPACT_ATOMS: atom_id res chain seq x y z
N SER A 1 -9.33 4.17 14.12
CA SER A 1 -8.09 3.51 13.63
C SER A 1 -6.92 4.41 13.95
N TRP A 2 -5.75 3.86 14.34
CA TRP A 2 -4.51 4.64 14.50
C TRP A 2 -4.28 5.57 13.30
N LYS A 3 -4.72 5.17 12.10
CA LYS A 3 -4.77 5.98 10.89
C LYS A 3 -5.67 7.23 11.02
N VAL A 4 -6.64 7.23 11.93
CA VAL A 4 -7.46 8.43 12.21
C VAL A 4 -6.64 9.43 13.00
N GLN A 5 -5.91 8.99 14.02
CA GLN A 5 -5.06 9.83 14.87
C GLN A 5 -3.90 10.42 14.05
N GLU A 6 -3.35 9.67 13.10
CA GLU A 6 -2.31 10.14 12.18
C GLU A 6 -2.85 10.81 10.90
N GLY A 7 -4.18 11.03 10.81
CA GLY A 7 -4.80 11.63 9.62
C GLY A 7 -4.67 10.77 8.35
N MET A 8 -4.44 9.47 8.49
CA MET A 8 -4.25 8.54 7.37
C MET A 8 -5.51 7.78 6.95
N ASN A 9 -6.67 8.09 7.51
CA ASN A 9 -7.93 7.51 7.05
C ASN A 9 -8.45 8.26 5.82
N ILE A 10 -9.24 7.59 4.99
CA ILE A 10 -9.84 8.18 3.78
C ILE A 10 -10.70 9.40 4.12
N ALA A 11 -11.44 9.36 5.24
CA ALA A 11 -12.34 10.44 5.64
C ALA A 11 -11.60 11.70 6.10
N ALA A 12 -10.41 11.55 6.71
CA ALA A 12 -9.60 12.66 7.21
C ALA A 12 -8.85 13.43 6.11
N ARG A 13 -8.74 12.87 4.91
CA ARG A 13 -8.03 13.47 3.77
C ARG A 13 -9.01 13.74 2.63
N PRO A 14 -9.49 14.98 2.46
CA PRO A 14 -10.49 15.30 1.44
C PRO A 14 -10.09 14.85 0.02
N GLN A 15 -8.82 14.99 -0.34
CA GLN A 15 -8.30 14.58 -1.65
C GLN A 15 -8.32 13.05 -1.83
N GLU A 16 -7.96 12.29 -0.80
CA GLU A 16 -7.98 10.83 -0.81
C GLU A 16 -9.43 10.32 -0.84
N ARG A 17 -10.31 10.95 -0.10
CA ARG A 17 -11.75 10.66 -0.12
C ARG A 17 -12.32 10.88 -1.53
N GLN A 18 -12.09 12.03 -2.13
CA GLN A 18 -12.52 12.33 -3.49
C GLN A 18 -11.97 11.32 -4.50
N TYR A 19 -10.71 10.94 -4.36
CA TYR A 19 -10.10 9.91 -5.21
C TYR A 19 -10.86 8.58 -5.15
N TYR A 20 -11.17 8.08 -3.94
CA TYR A 20 -11.90 6.82 -3.79
C TYR A 20 -13.37 6.93 -4.21
N GLU A 21 -14.02 8.07 -3.97
CA GLU A 21 -15.39 8.34 -4.44
C GLU A 21 -15.49 8.27 -5.97
N LEU A 22 -14.45 8.67 -6.69
CA LEU A 22 -14.38 8.55 -8.14
C LEU A 22 -13.93 7.16 -8.60
N LEU A 23 -12.95 6.55 -7.93
CA LEU A 23 -12.35 5.29 -8.32
C LEU A 23 -13.29 4.09 -8.13
N LEU A 24 -13.94 3.97 -6.97
CA LEU A 24 -14.72 2.78 -6.64
C LEU A 24 -15.86 2.50 -7.62
N PRO A 25 -16.66 3.49 -8.06
CA PRO A 25 -17.67 3.26 -9.09
C PRO A 25 -17.09 2.81 -10.44
N VAL A 26 -15.90 3.31 -10.79
CA VAL A 26 -15.21 2.89 -12.02
C VAL A 26 -14.76 1.44 -11.91
N MET A 27 -14.14 1.06 -10.80
CA MET A 27 -13.71 -0.32 -10.53
C MET A 27 -14.90 -1.29 -10.50
N ALA A 28 -16.02 -0.88 -9.89
CA ALA A 28 -17.23 -1.70 -9.84
C ALA A 28 -17.81 -1.93 -11.24
N ARG A 29 -17.91 -0.88 -12.07
CA ARG A 29 -18.38 -1.01 -13.47
C ARG A 29 -17.44 -1.86 -14.34
N ALA A 30 -16.14 -1.79 -14.07
CA ALA A 30 -15.15 -2.60 -14.77
C ALA A 30 -15.09 -4.06 -14.27
N GLY A 31 -15.84 -4.41 -13.23
CA GLY A 31 -15.84 -5.75 -12.65
C GLY A 31 -14.53 -6.11 -11.93
N VAL A 32 -13.72 -5.10 -11.59
CA VAL A 32 -12.40 -5.32 -10.92
C VAL A 32 -12.41 -4.95 -9.44
N LEU A 33 -13.52 -4.45 -8.90
CA LEU A 33 -13.62 -4.13 -7.48
C LEU A 33 -13.74 -5.41 -6.65
N PHE A 34 -12.76 -5.64 -5.78
CA PHE A 34 -12.75 -6.75 -4.85
C PHE A 34 -12.65 -6.18 -3.43
N ALA A 35 -13.79 -6.14 -2.73
CA ALA A 35 -13.85 -5.53 -1.41
C ALA A 35 -14.55 -6.47 -0.42
N ASN A 36 -14.05 -6.50 0.81
CA ASN A 36 -14.63 -7.24 1.92
C ASN A 36 -14.86 -6.29 3.09
N VAL A 37 -16.02 -6.41 3.72
CA VAL A 37 -16.38 -5.64 4.92
C VAL A 37 -16.72 -6.62 6.03
N LEU A 38 -15.95 -6.58 7.09
CA LEU A 38 -16.22 -7.32 8.32
C LEU A 38 -17.27 -6.55 9.14
N ARG A 39 -18.32 -7.25 9.57
CA ARG A 39 -19.38 -6.67 10.40
C ARG A 39 -19.46 -7.39 11.74
N LEU A 40 -19.72 -6.65 12.80
CA LEU A 40 -19.99 -7.16 14.14
C LEU A 40 -21.33 -6.56 14.61
N GLY A 41 -22.32 -7.40 14.89
CA GLY A 41 -23.66 -6.93 15.24
C GLY A 41 -24.30 -6.05 14.16
N GLY A 42 -24.01 -6.34 12.87
CA GLY A 42 -24.49 -5.54 11.74
C GLY A 42 -23.67 -4.28 11.43
N LEU A 43 -22.83 -3.80 12.36
CA LEU A 43 -21.98 -2.61 12.16
C LEU A 43 -20.67 -2.97 11.44
N PRO A 44 -20.22 -2.17 10.46
CA PRO A 44 -18.95 -2.38 9.79
C PRO A 44 -17.79 -2.06 10.76
N VAL A 45 -16.92 -3.04 11.02
CA VAL A 45 -15.80 -2.90 11.97
C VAL A 45 -14.44 -2.98 11.30
N ALA A 46 -14.34 -3.53 10.09
CA ALA A 46 -13.13 -3.50 9.28
C ALA A 46 -13.46 -3.66 7.81
N TYR A 47 -12.54 -3.26 6.94
CA TYR A 47 -12.62 -3.55 5.51
C TYR A 47 -11.25 -3.86 4.91
N SER A 48 -11.27 -4.63 3.85
CA SER A 48 -10.16 -4.82 2.92
C SER A 48 -10.64 -4.39 1.54
N LEU A 49 -10.00 -3.38 0.98
CA LEU A 49 -10.27 -2.85 -0.35
C LEU A 49 -9.16 -3.29 -1.29
N CYS A 50 -9.55 -4.07 -2.30
CA CYS A 50 -8.65 -4.65 -3.28
C CYS A 50 -9.18 -4.40 -4.70
N TYR A 51 -8.32 -4.61 -5.67
CA TYR A 51 -8.73 -4.87 -7.04
C TYR A 51 -8.47 -6.33 -7.40
N ALA A 52 -9.23 -6.86 -8.35
CA ALA A 52 -9.01 -8.20 -8.89
C ALA A 52 -8.96 -8.13 -10.42
N ALA A 53 -7.86 -8.56 -11.01
CA ALA A 53 -7.68 -8.57 -12.46
C ALA A 53 -6.59 -9.58 -12.87
N GLY A 54 -6.79 -10.22 -14.03
CA GLY A 54 -5.76 -11.11 -14.61
C GLY A 54 -5.37 -12.31 -13.75
N GLY A 55 -6.26 -12.77 -12.86
CA GLY A 55 -5.99 -13.86 -11.92
C GLY A 55 -5.25 -13.43 -10.64
N HIS A 56 -5.13 -12.13 -10.40
CA HIS A 56 -4.46 -11.56 -9.24
C HIS A 56 -5.41 -10.65 -8.46
N VAL A 57 -5.27 -10.63 -7.13
CA VAL A 57 -5.93 -9.70 -6.22
C VAL A 57 -4.85 -8.81 -5.60
N GLY A 58 -5.00 -7.49 -5.72
CA GLY A 58 -4.09 -6.53 -5.11
C GLY A 58 -4.75 -5.75 -3.98
N GLN A 59 -4.22 -5.83 -2.75
CA GLN A 59 -4.75 -5.16 -1.58
C GLN A 59 -4.33 -3.69 -1.53
N MET A 60 -5.24 -2.79 -1.89
CA MET A 60 -4.99 -1.36 -1.96
C MET A 60 -5.04 -0.69 -0.58
N LYS A 61 -6.01 -1.07 0.25
CA LYS A 61 -6.22 -0.45 1.55
C LYS A 61 -6.98 -1.36 2.51
N THR A 62 -6.53 -1.36 3.78
CA THR A 62 -7.22 -2.00 4.89
C THR A 62 -7.38 -0.99 6.02
N SER A 63 -8.53 -1.01 6.69
CA SER A 63 -8.75 -0.23 7.90
C SER A 63 -9.74 -0.94 8.81
N TYR A 64 -9.74 -0.57 10.09
CA TYR A 64 -10.60 -1.17 11.10
C TYR A 64 -10.94 -0.18 12.20
N ASP A 65 -11.96 -0.50 13.00
CA ASP A 65 -12.33 0.24 14.19
C ASP A 65 -11.32 -0.07 15.31
N GLU A 66 -10.62 0.97 15.75
CA GLU A 66 -9.53 0.87 16.71
C GLU A 66 -9.97 0.51 18.12
N SER A 67 -11.22 0.81 18.47
CA SER A 67 -11.81 0.35 19.74
C SER A 67 -11.79 -1.17 19.85
N LEU A 68 -11.74 -1.87 18.73
CA LEU A 68 -11.66 -3.31 18.60
C LEU A 68 -10.25 -3.85 18.28
N ALA A 69 -9.20 -3.02 18.39
CA ALA A 69 -7.84 -3.40 18.02
C ALA A 69 -7.36 -4.71 18.65
N LYS A 70 -7.68 -4.94 19.92
CA LYS A 70 -7.36 -6.18 20.66
C LYS A 70 -7.97 -7.46 20.05
N LYS A 71 -8.99 -7.32 19.20
CA LYS A 71 -9.66 -8.43 18.48
C LYS A 71 -9.13 -8.61 17.05
N HIS A 72 -8.14 -7.85 16.68
CA HIS A 72 -7.45 -7.90 15.37
C HIS A 72 -8.39 -7.88 14.14
N PRO A 73 -9.41 -6.99 14.08
CA PRO A 73 -10.41 -7.04 13.01
C PRO A 73 -9.83 -6.77 11.62
N GLY A 74 -8.75 -5.99 11.52
CA GLY A 74 -8.02 -5.78 10.27
C GLY A 74 -7.36 -7.05 9.75
N PHE A 75 -6.79 -7.87 10.64
CA PHE A 75 -6.25 -9.19 10.30
C PHE A 75 -7.36 -10.11 9.80
N LEU A 76 -8.49 -10.20 10.51
CA LEU A 76 -9.63 -11.02 10.11
C LEU A 76 -10.21 -10.59 8.75
N ALA A 77 -10.29 -9.29 8.47
CA ALA A 77 -10.71 -8.79 7.16
C ALA A 77 -9.75 -9.21 6.04
N THR A 78 -8.45 -9.24 6.32
CA THR A 78 -7.43 -9.71 5.37
C THR A 78 -7.53 -11.23 5.17
N VAL A 79 -7.67 -12.02 6.23
CA VAL A 79 -7.91 -13.48 6.14
C VAL A 79 -9.12 -13.78 5.26
N ALA A 80 -10.24 -13.10 5.51
CA ALA A 80 -11.47 -13.28 4.72
C ALA A 80 -11.25 -12.92 3.25
N SER A 81 -10.44 -11.89 2.99
CA SER A 81 -10.10 -11.45 1.63
C SER A 81 -9.26 -12.50 0.89
N ILE A 82 -8.23 -13.04 1.55
CA ILE A 82 -7.37 -14.10 0.98
C ILE A 82 -8.18 -15.37 0.72
N ARG A 83 -9.00 -15.80 1.71
CA ARG A 83 -9.86 -16.98 1.55
C ARG A 83 -10.79 -16.84 0.35
N ARG A 84 -11.49 -15.72 0.26
CA ARG A 84 -12.38 -15.44 -0.87
C ARG A 84 -11.62 -15.44 -2.19
N ALA A 85 -10.42 -14.87 -2.24
CA ALA A 85 -9.60 -14.89 -3.44
C ALA A 85 -9.25 -16.32 -3.88
N ALA A 86 -8.90 -17.20 -2.93
CA ALA A 86 -8.64 -18.61 -3.21
C ALA A 86 -9.90 -19.36 -3.67
N GLU A 87 -11.05 -19.13 -3.02
CA GLU A 87 -12.35 -19.73 -3.36
C GLU A 87 -12.83 -19.31 -4.75
N GLU A 88 -12.57 -18.05 -5.17
CA GLU A 88 -12.87 -17.53 -6.50
C GLU A 88 -11.80 -17.90 -7.57
N GLY A 89 -10.77 -18.67 -7.19
CA GLY A 89 -9.78 -19.20 -8.12
C GLY A 89 -8.69 -18.20 -8.55
N TYR A 90 -8.49 -17.12 -7.80
CA TYR A 90 -7.35 -16.23 -8.02
C TYR A 90 -6.05 -16.91 -7.61
N ARG A 91 -5.01 -16.72 -8.44
CA ARG A 91 -3.72 -17.40 -8.28
C ARG A 91 -2.78 -16.69 -7.32
N GLU A 92 -2.98 -15.41 -7.12
CA GLU A 92 -2.08 -14.56 -6.35
C GLU A 92 -2.85 -13.50 -5.57
N TYR A 93 -2.41 -13.27 -4.32
CA TYR A 93 -2.86 -12.18 -3.48
C TYR A 93 -1.65 -11.31 -3.13
N ASP A 94 -1.62 -10.08 -3.64
CA ASP A 94 -0.52 -9.13 -3.48
C ASP A 94 -0.90 -8.04 -2.47
N PHE A 95 -0.07 -7.85 -1.46
CA PHE A 95 -0.24 -6.78 -0.45
C PHE A 95 0.15 -5.39 -0.94
N LEU A 96 0.66 -5.28 -2.15
CA LEU A 96 1.11 -4.05 -2.81
C LEU A 96 2.06 -3.17 -1.97
N GLY A 97 2.67 -2.15 -2.60
CA GLY A 97 3.53 -1.17 -1.94
C GLY A 97 4.80 -1.75 -1.31
N ASP A 98 5.39 -1.03 -0.37
CA ASP A 98 6.67 -1.40 0.22
C ASP A 98 6.60 -2.65 1.11
N ALA A 99 7.75 -3.35 1.25
CA ALA A 99 7.92 -4.50 2.13
C ALA A 99 7.94 -4.05 3.61
N MET A 100 6.77 -3.95 4.21
CA MET A 100 6.59 -3.58 5.62
C MET A 100 6.57 -4.82 6.51
N ARG A 101 7.05 -4.69 7.77
CA ARG A 101 7.15 -5.78 8.74
C ARG A 101 5.86 -6.63 8.83
N HIS A 102 4.70 -6.00 8.95
CA HIS A 102 3.42 -6.71 9.07
C HIS A 102 3.00 -7.51 7.82
N LYS A 103 3.66 -7.32 6.68
CA LYS A 103 3.43 -8.13 5.47
C LYS A 103 4.25 -9.40 5.49
N TRP A 104 5.41 -9.39 6.14
CA TRP A 104 6.24 -10.56 6.34
C TRP A 104 5.59 -11.61 7.25
N ASP A 105 4.58 -11.22 8.04
CA ASP A 105 3.76 -12.16 8.81
C ASP A 105 2.87 -13.06 7.91
N TRP A 106 2.73 -12.69 6.62
CA TRP A 106 1.87 -13.39 5.65
C TRP A 106 2.64 -14.16 4.58
N THR A 107 3.78 -13.70 4.18
CA THR A 107 4.57 -14.28 3.09
C THR A 107 6.02 -13.85 3.17
N GLU A 108 6.92 -14.74 2.76
CA GLU A 108 8.34 -14.44 2.56
C GLU A 108 8.64 -13.99 1.13
N ASP A 109 7.66 -14.15 0.22
CA ASP A 109 7.81 -13.76 -1.17
C ASP A 109 7.72 -12.22 -1.33
N ALA A 110 8.71 -11.66 -1.98
CA ALA A 110 8.74 -10.24 -2.34
C ALA A 110 9.00 -10.06 -3.83
N ARG A 111 8.25 -9.14 -4.43
CA ARG A 111 8.38 -8.81 -5.85
C ARG A 111 8.80 -7.34 -6.00
N ALA A 112 9.71 -7.08 -6.93
CA ALA A 112 10.09 -5.71 -7.27
C ALA A 112 8.92 -5.00 -7.97
N HIS A 113 8.51 -3.86 -7.43
CA HIS A 113 7.48 -2.99 -8.02
C HIS A 113 8.10 -1.75 -8.66
N THR A 114 7.53 -1.33 -9.76
CA THR A 114 7.90 -0.07 -10.42
C THR A 114 6.77 0.95 -10.26
N THR A 115 7.08 2.09 -9.66
CA THR A 115 6.14 3.20 -9.57
C THR A 115 6.28 4.11 -10.79
N HIS A 116 5.22 4.21 -11.59
CA HIS A 116 5.13 5.13 -12.72
C HIS A 116 4.43 6.41 -12.30
N LEU A 117 5.12 7.54 -12.46
CA LEU A 117 4.56 8.86 -12.22
C LEU A 117 4.20 9.50 -13.57
N ILE A 118 2.91 9.74 -13.79
CA ILE A 118 2.39 10.34 -15.00
C ILE A 118 2.02 11.79 -14.71
N PHE A 119 2.64 12.72 -15.42
CA PHE A 119 2.37 14.14 -15.30
C PHE A 119 1.60 14.64 -16.53
N ARG A 120 0.55 15.45 -16.27
CA ARG A 120 -0.15 16.13 -17.37
C ARG A 120 0.83 17.02 -18.15
N ARG A 121 0.71 17.05 -19.49
CA ARG A 121 1.49 17.95 -20.37
C ARG A 121 0.99 19.39 -20.23
N SER A 122 1.37 20.05 -19.15
CA SER A 122 1.10 21.45 -18.82
C SER A 122 2.36 22.05 -18.19
N SER A 123 2.48 23.37 -18.11
CA SER A 123 3.61 24.04 -17.47
C SER A 123 3.83 23.58 -16.03
N ARG A 124 2.75 23.43 -15.26
CA ARG A 124 2.79 22.88 -13.88
C ARG A 124 3.23 21.42 -13.85
N GLY A 125 2.73 20.58 -14.76
CA GLY A 125 3.10 19.16 -14.85
C GLY A 125 4.58 18.98 -15.21
N LEU A 126 5.10 19.78 -16.13
CA LEU A 126 6.52 19.78 -16.50
C LEU A 126 7.41 20.22 -15.33
N LEU A 127 7.00 21.27 -14.60
CA LEU A 127 7.73 21.76 -13.43
C LEU A 127 7.77 20.70 -12.32
N LEU A 128 6.63 20.06 -11.99
CA LEU A 128 6.55 18.99 -11.01
C LEU A 128 7.38 17.77 -11.42
N GLY A 129 7.37 17.41 -12.69
CA GLY A 129 8.19 16.33 -13.24
C GLY A 129 9.68 16.61 -13.11
N ALA A 130 10.10 17.84 -13.41
CA ALA A 130 11.49 18.28 -13.24
C ALA A 130 11.91 18.29 -11.77
N ALA A 131 11.07 18.81 -10.87
CA ALA A 131 11.33 18.83 -9.43
C ALA A 131 11.47 17.40 -8.86
N LYS A 132 10.58 16.47 -9.25
CA LYS A 132 10.68 15.05 -8.83
C LYS A 132 11.96 14.38 -9.34
N ARG A 133 12.37 14.66 -10.59
CA ARG A 133 13.64 14.15 -11.13
C ARG A 133 14.84 14.67 -10.33
N PHE A 134 14.83 15.95 -10.02
CA PHE A 134 15.89 16.60 -9.24
C PHE A 134 15.99 16.00 -7.83
N ILE A 135 14.87 15.88 -7.12
CA ILE A 135 14.83 15.26 -5.78
C ILE A 135 15.38 13.83 -5.83
N ARG A 136 14.98 13.04 -6.84
CA ARG A 136 15.46 11.67 -7.01
C ARG A 136 16.97 11.59 -7.26
N LEU A 137 17.54 12.52 -8.01
CA LEU A 137 18.97 12.60 -8.23
C LEU A 137 19.73 12.94 -6.94
N VAL A 138 19.24 13.91 -6.17
CA VAL A 138 19.84 14.34 -4.90
C VAL A 138 19.75 13.23 -3.84
N THR A 139 18.62 12.55 -3.69
CA THR A 139 18.46 11.45 -2.73
C THR A 139 19.31 10.24 -3.11
N ARG A 140 19.42 9.93 -4.39
CA ARG A 140 20.26 8.82 -4.86
C ARG A 140 21.76 9.09 -4.63
N SER A 141 22.20 10.33 -4.77
CA SER A 141 23.59 10.72 -4.49
C SER A 141 23.93 10.73 -2.99
N ARG A 142 22.94 10.93 -2.12
CA ARG A 142 23.11 10.83 -0.66
C ARG A 142 23.14 9.38 -0.16
N LEU A 143 22.28 8.51 -0.67
CA LEU A 143 22.28 7.08 -0.34
C LEU A 143 23.55 6.37 -0.84
N GLY A 144 24.06 6.69 -2.03
CA GLY A 144 25.32 6.15 -2.54
C GLY A 144 26.53 6.53 -1.68
N ARG A 145 26.52 7.72 -1.05
CA ARG A 145 27.58 8.16 -0.13
C ARG A 145 27.49 7.48 1.24
N ALA A 146 26.27 7.23 1.75
CA ALA A 146 26.09 6.54 3.04
C ALA A 146 26.54 5.07 2.98
N VAL A 147 26.22 4.36 1.90
CA VAL A 147 26.67 2.96 1.70
C VAL A 147 28.20 2.86 1.57
N HIS A 148 28.86 3.84 0.94
CA HIS A 148 30.32 3.84 0.82
C HIS A 148 31.03 4.14 2.15
N SER A 149 30.42 4.96 3.03
CA SER A 149 31.01 5.23 4.35
C SER A 149 30.87 4.04 5.30
N GLU A 150 29.79 3.29 5.21
CA GLU A 150 29.55 2.11 6.06
C GLU A 150 30.44 0.92 5.67
N THR A 151 30.68 0.72 4.38
CA THR A 151 31.62 -0.32 3.89
C THR A 151 33.09 0.01 4.18
N ALA A 152 33.46 1.28 4.29
CA ALA A 152 34.81 1.67 4.69
C ALA A 152 35.07 1.41 6.19
N SER A 153 34.08 1.71 7.05
CA SER A 153 34.21 1.49 8.51
C SER A 153 34.25 0.00 8.89
N VAL A 154 33.55 -0.85 8.17
CA VAL A 154 33.55 -2.31 8.41
C VAL A 154 34.86 -2.98 7.96
N ARG A 155 35.61 -2.39 7.03
CA ARG A 155 36.94 -2.91 6.65
C ARG A 155 38.02 -2.57 7.68
N GLU A 156 37.98 -1.37 8.27
CA GLU A 156 38.97 -0.95 9.27
C GLU A 156 38.92 -1.77 10.58
N THR A 157 37.74 -2.27 10.97
CA THR A 157 37.55 -3.10 12.18
C THR A 157 37.85 -4.58 11.97
N ARG A 158 38.30 -4.98 10.79
CA ARG A 158 38.61 -6.41 10.50
C ARG A 158 40.12 -6.66 10.38
N ASP A 159 40.88 -5.61 10.34
CA ASP A 159 42.38 -5.66 10.24
C ASP A 159 43.08 -5.31 11.56
N GLU A 160 42.35 -5.18 12.69
CA GLU A 160 42.85 -5.16 14.05
C GLU A 160 42.54 -6.51 14.76
#